data_e440ccfc421701ac3c52999805c32bc8
#
_entry.id   e440ccfc421701ac3c52999805c32bc8
#
_cell.length_a   1.000
_cell.length_b   1.000
_cell.length_c   1.000
_cell.angle_alpha   90.00
_cell.angle_beta   90.00
_cell.angle_gamma   90.00
#
_symmetry.space_group_name_H-M   'P 1'
#
loop_
_entity.id
_entity.type
_entity.pdbx_description
1 polymer ?
#
loop_
_entity_poly.entity_id
_entity_poly.type
_entity_poly.pdbx_seq_one_letter_code
_entity_poly.pdbx_strand_id
1 'polypeptide(L)'
;MGRSLAAAGIVLLGAGLFWLSLYSWSPFTITATDAWNGLVHQGRVGGNMAYIVAQLRVPRALCAALVGACLGLAGALMQGITRNRLASPSLFGVTAGAALGLALFSTGLVALPFAGGALLMTCLGGALAWITVFSLGGAWSPTTA
;
A
#
# COMPACT_ATOMS: atom_id res chain seq x y z
N MET A 1 -20.46 -1.36 23.55
CA MET A 1 -19.15 -1.70 24.16
C MET A 1 -18.30 -2.65 23.31
N GLY A 2 -18.81 -3.72 22.69
CA GLY A 2 -17.97 -4.64 21.89
C GLY A 2 -17.28 -4.04 20.67
N ARG A 3 -17.94 -3.13 19.95
CA ARG A 3 -17.38 -2.51 18.71
C ARG A 3 -16.21 -1.55 19.00
N SER A 4 -16.26 -0.82 20.10
CA SER A 4 -15.18 0.09 20.52
C SER A 4 -13.96 -0.68 21.02
N LEU A 5 -14.17 -1.78 21.72
CA LEU A 5 -13.08 -2.66 22.17
C LEU A 5 -12.39 -3.36 20.98
N ALA A 6 -13.15 -3.83 20.00
CA ALA A 6 -12.60 -4.41 18.78
C ALA A 6 -11.78 -3.38 17.97
N ALA A 7 -12.29 -2.15 17.82
CA ALA A 7 -11.56 -1.08 17.14
C ALA A 7 -10.27 -0.71 17.87
N ALA A 8 -10.31 -0.60 19.19
CA ALA A 8 -9.11 -0.36 20.01
C ALA A 8 -8.07 -1.49 19.87
N GLY A 9 -8.52 -2.74 19.85
CA GLY A 9 -7.66 -3.91 19.64
C GLY A 9 -6.96 -3.89 18.26
N ILE A 10 -7.66 -3.53 17.20
CA ILE A 10 -7.09 -3.40 15.85
C ILE A 10 -6.04 -2.29 15.79
N VAL A 11 -6.31 -1.14 16.41
CA VAL A 11 -5.37 -0.01 16.47
C VAL A 11 -4.11 -0.39 17.25
N LEU A 12 -4.26 -1.04 18.38
CA LEU A 12 -3.12 -1.50 19.20
C LEU A 12 -2.28 -2.56 18.47
N LEU A 13 -2.93 -3.50 17.78
CA LEU A 13 -2.25 -4.49 16.92
C LEU A 13 -1.48 -3.80 15.78
N GLY A 14 -2.10 -2.85 15.11
CA GLY A 14 -1.46 -2.07 14.05
C GLY A 14 -0.25 -1.29 14.55
N ALA A 15 -0.37 -0.62 15.68
CA ALA A 15 0.73 0.10 16.33
C ALA A 15 1.88 -0.85 16.76
N GLY A 16 1.53 -2.02 17.30
CA GLY A 16 2.51 -3.05 17.67
C GLY A 16 3.26 -3.60 16.46
N LEU A 17 2.55 -3.92 15.38
CA LEU A 17 3.16 -4.39 14.13
C LEU A 17 4.03 -3.31 13.46
N PHE A 18 3.57 -2.05 13.49
CA PHE A 18 4.37 -0.92 13.03
C PHE A 18 5.69 -0.81 13.81
N TRP A 19 5.61 -0.88 15.15
CA TRP A 19 6.78 -0.84 16.01
C TRP A 19 7.73 -2.01 15.74
N LEU A 20 7.20 -3.23 15.66
CA LEU A 20 7.98 -4.43 15.32
C LEU A 20 8.68 -4.31 13.96
N SER A 21 8.04 -3.68 12.97
CA SER A 21 8.60 -3.46 11.63
C SER A 21 9.84 -2.56 11.64
N LEU A 22 10.01 -1.69 12.65
CA LEU A 22 11.13 -0.76 12.71
C LEU A 22 12.46 -1.44 13.09
N TYR A 23 12.45 -2.50 13.90
CA TYR A 23 13.68 -3.15 14.36
C TYR A 23 13.77 -4.65 14.01
N SER A 24 12.67 -5.30 13.66
CA SER A 24 12.65 -6.72 13.35
C SER A 24 13.14 -7.01 11.92
N TRP A 25 13.67 -8.21 11.71
CA TRP A 25 14.11 -8.72 10.41
C TRP A 25 15.14 -7.83 9.69
N SER A 26 16.16 -7.44 10.43
CA SER A 26 17.30 -6.70 9.89
C SER A 26 18.52 -7.60 9.77
N PRO A 27 19.29 -7.53 8.67
CA PRO A 27 20.63 -8.09 8.63
C PRO A 27 21.60 -7.36 9.58
N PHE A 28 21.21 -6.19 10.07
CA PHE A 28 21.94 -5.40 11.06
C PHE A 28 21.28 -5.51 12.43
N THR A 29 22.08 -5.50 13.49
CA THR A 29 21.59 -5.50 14.88
C THR A 29 21.02 -4.13 15.24
N ILE A 30 19.75 -3.90 14.90
CA ILE A 30 19.03 -2.67 15.28
C ILE A 30 18.35 -2.93 16.61
N THR A 31 18.66 -2.12 17.60
CA THR A 31 18.09 -2.18 18.94
C THR A 31 16.80 -1.35 19.02
N ALA A 32 15.92 -1.65 19.98
CA ALA A 32 14.70 -0.85 20.18
C ALA A 32 15.01 0.63 20.49
N THR A 33 16.16 0.92 21.11
CA THR A 33 16.66 2.29 21.32
C THR A 33 17.01 3.00 20.03
N ASP A 34 17.56 2.29 19.04
CA ASP A 34 17.86 2.85 17.72
C ASP A 34 16.58 3.16 16.96
N ALA A 35 15.57 2.28 17.08
CA ALA A 35 14.25 2.50 16.51
C ALA A 35 13.58 3.74 17.12
N TRP A 36 13.67 3.91 18.43
CA TRP A 36 13.15 5.08 19.14
C TRP A 36 13.86 6.37 18.73
N ASN A 37 15.19 6.36 18.74
CA ASN A 37 16.00 7.50 18.33
C ASN A 37 15.78 7.88 16.87
N GLY A 38 15.60 6.87 15.99
CA GLY A 38 15.28 7.09 14.59
C GLY A 38 13.91 7.76 14.40
N LEU A 39 12.92 7.34 15.19
CA LEU A 39 11.56 7.87 15.10
C LEU A 39 11.45 9.30 15.68
N VAL A 40 12.00 9.52 16.87
CA VAL A 40 11.84 10.78 17.61
C VAL A 40 12.86 11.83 17.20
N HIS A 41 14.11 11.45 17.04
CA HIS A 41 15.22 12.35 16.74
C HIS A 41 15.63 12.37 15.26
N GLN A 42 14.86 11.73 14.39
CA GLN A 42 15.12 11.63 12.94
C GLN A 42 16.57 11.17 12.62
N GLY A 43 17.11 10.28 13.44
CA GLY A 43 18.46 9.75 13.28
C GLY A 43 19.61 10.70 13.64
N ARG A 44 19.33 11.87 14.22
CA ARG A 44 20.36 12.82 14.66
C ARG A 44 21.10 12.36 15.92
N VAL A 45 20.47 11.46 16.68
CA VAL A 45 21.01 10.87 17.90
C VAL A 45 20.94 9.35 17.74
N GLY A 46 21.97 8.60 18.18
CA GLY A 46 21.95 7.12 18.14
C GLY A 46 22.78 6.49 17.02
N GLY A 47 23.57 7.28 16.29
CA GLY A 47 24.54 6.76 15.30
C GLY A 47 23.90 6.28 13.97
N ASN A 48 24.69 5.54 13.18
CA ASN A 48 24.30 5.12 11.83
C ASN A 48 23.05 4.25 11.78
N MET A 49 22.77 3.45 12.82
CA MET A 49 21.59 2.58 12.86
C MET A 49 20.30 3.38 13.04
N ALA A 50 20.28 4.38 13.90
CA ALA A 50 19.14 5.28 14.07
C ALA A 50 18.87 6.09 12.78
N TYR A 51 19.91 6.48 12.05
CA TYR A 51 19.79 7.14 10.75
C TYR A 51 19.13 6.21 9.69
N ILE A 52 19.54 4.95 9.62
CA ILE A 52 18.94 3.94 8.74
C ILE A 52 17.45 3.75 9.07
N VAL A 53 17.11 3.69 10.35
CA VAL A 53 15.71 3.61 10.77
C VAL A 53 14.93 4.82 10.30
N ALA A 54 15.44 6.03 10.53
CA ALA A 54 14.77 7.27 10.19
C ALA A 54 14.56 7.44 8.67
N GLN A 55 15.59 7.16 7.87
CA GLN A 55 15.58 7.46 6.43
C GLN A 55 15.03 6.34 5.54
N LEU A 56 15.08 5.09 6.01
CA LEU A 56 14.64 3.95 5.20
C LEU A 56 13.43 3.23 5.81
N ARG A 57 13.46 2.94 7.10
CA ARG A 57 12.44 2.09 7.71
C ARG A 57 11.17 2.83 8.05
N VAL A 58 11.27 4.02 8.63
CA VAL A 58 10.11 4.84 9.00
C VAL A 58 9.29 5.23 7.75
N PRO A 59 9.87 5.79 6.68
CA PRO A 59 9.12 6.09 5.47
C PRO A 59 8.45 4.85 4.84
N ARG A 60 9.17 3.72 4.81
CA ARG A 60 8.63 2.47 4.27
C ARG A 60 7.45 1.95 5.10
N ALA A 61 7.55 1.98 6.41
CA ALA A 61 6.48 1.55 7.31
C ALA A 61 5.25 2.47 7.21
N LEU A 62 5.46 3.78 7.09
CA LEU A 62 4.38 4.75 6.87
C LEU A 62 3.70 4.54 5.52
N CYS A 63 4.47 4.34 4.44
CA CYS A 63 3.90 4.02 3.13
C CYS A 63 3.08 2.73 3.17
N ALA A 64 3.58 1.68 3.82
CA ALA A 64 2.85 0.42 3.97
C ALA A 64 1.53 0.59 4.73
N ALA A 65 1.55 1.38 5.82
CA ALA A 65 0.34 1.68 6.60
C ALA A 65 -0.68 2.49 5.78
N LEU A 66 -0.23 3.50 5.04
CA LEU A 66 -1.10 4.29 4.17
C LEU A 66 -1.70 3.47 3.04
N VAL A 67 -0.90 2.65 2.36
CA VAL A 67 -1.37 1.75 1.30
C VAL A 67 -2.38 0.76 1.85
N GLY A 68 -2.12 0.16 3.02
CA GLY A 68 -3.05 -0.74 3.68
C GLY A 68 -4.39 -0.07 4.04
N ALA A 69 -4.34 1.17 4.55
CA ALA A 69 -5.54 1.96 4.86
C ALA A 69 -6.34 2.28 3.58
N CYS A 70 -5.68 2.69 2.49
CA CYS A 70 -6.32 2.96 1.21
C CYS A 70 -6.97 1.71 0.63
N LEU A 71 -6.28 0.57 0.67
CA LEU A 71 -6.84 -0.71 0.19
C LEU A 71 -8.03 -1.17 1.03
N GLY A 72 -7.95 -1.00 2.35
CA GLY A 72 -9.05 -1.31 3.25
C GLY A 72 -10.29 -0.44 2.97
N LEU A 73 -10.09 0.86 2.77
CA LEU A 73 -11.16 1.79 2.41
C LEU A 73 -11.76 1.46 1.05
N ALA A 74 -10.93 1.21 0.03
CA ALA A 74 -11.37 0.81 -1.30
C ALA A 74 -12.19 -0.48 -1.26
N GLY A 75 -11.75 -1.48 -0.46
CA GLY A 75 -12.50 -2.71 -0.24
C GLY A 75 -13.86 -2.48 0.41
N ALA A 76 -13.91 -1.66 1.46
CA ALA A 76 -15.15 -1.33 2.14
C ALA A 76 -16.16 -0.60 1.23
N LEU A 77 -15.68 0.38 0.45
CA LEU A 77 -16.50 1.09 -0.53
C LEU A 77 -17.04 0.14 -1.60
N MET A 78 -16.19 -0.75 -2.13
CA MET A 78 -16.57 -1.71 -3.14
C MET A 78 -17.67 -2.66 -2.66
N GLN A 79 -17.51 -3.22 -1.46
CA GLN A 79 -18.51 -4.08 -0.84
C GLN A 79 -19.82 -3.34 -0.57
N GLY A 80 -19.75 -2.05 -0.21
CA GLY A 80 -20.93 -1.21 -0.01
C GLY A 80 -21.70 -0.94 -1.29
N ILE A 81 -21.00 -0.59 -2.38
CA ILE A 81 -21.60 -0.28 -3.69
C ILE A 81 -22.19 -1.53 -4.33
N THR A 82 -21.46 -2.62 -4.34
CA THR A 82 -21.91 -3.89 -4.96
C THR A 82 -22.87 -4.68 -4.09
N ARG A 83 -23.06 -4.29 -2.83
CA ARG A 83 -23.79 -5.05 -1.80
C ARG A 83 -23.34 -6.52 -1.71
N ASN A 84 -22.11 -6.79 -2.07
CA ASN A 84 -21.51 -8.12 -2.09
C ASN A 84 -20.24 -8.12 -1.24
N ARG A 85 -20.22 -8.94 -0.20
CA ARG A 85 -19.08 -9.08 0.73
C ARG A 85 -17.84 -9.74 0.08
N LEU A 86 -18.00 -10.37 -1.07
CA LEU A 86 -16.92 -10.99 -1.82
C LEU A 86 -16.27 -10.03 -2.83
N ALA A 87 -16.84 -8.83 -3.01
CA ALA A 87 -16.29 -7.85 -3.92
C ALA A 87 -14.94 -7.31 -3.38
N SER A 88 -13.96 -7.30 -4.25
CA SER A 88 -12.59 -6.82 -3.97
C SER A 88 -12.12 -5.93 -5.12
N PRO A 89 -11.39 -4.85 -4.85
CA PRO A 89 -10.79 -4.00 -5.89
C PRO A 89 -9.90 -4.77 -6.88
N SER A 90 -9.27 -5.86 -6.43
CA SER A 90 -8.41 -6.71 -7.26
C SER A 90 -9.18 -7.46 -8.36
N LEU A 91 -10.49 -7.71 -8.19
CA LEU A 91 -11.32 -8.38 -9.20
C LEU A 91 -11.45 -7.56 -10.49
N PHE A 92 -11.26 -6.25 -10.41
CA PHE A 92 -11.31 -5.35 -11.58
C PHE A 92 -9.96 -5.25 -12.30
N GLY A 93 -9.00 -6.10 -11.98
CA GLY A 93 -7.71 -6.14 -12.65
C GLY A 93 -6.78 -4.95 -12.34
N VAL A 94 -7.18 -4.03 -11.46
CA VAL A 94 -6.40 -2.82 -11.12
C VAL A 94 -5.00 -3.17 -10.65
N THR A 95 -4.87 -4.17 -9.76
CA THR A 95 -3.57 -4.61 -9.22
C THR A 95 -2.70 -5.23 -10.30
N ALA A 96 -3.28 -6.05 -11.19
CA ALA A 96 -2.55 -6.68 -12.29
C ALA A 96 -2.09 -5.63 -13.33
N GLY A 97 -2.97 -4.68 -13.67
CA GLY A 97 -2.64 -3.57 -14.55
C GLY A 97 -1.55 -2.65 -13.99
N ALA A 98 -1.62 -2.33 -12.70
CA ALA A 98 -0.60 -1.56 -12.01
C ALA A 98 0.76 -2.27 -12.01
N ALA A 99 0.77 -3.58 -11.75
CA ALA A 99 1.98 -4.40 -11.80
C ALA A 99 2.58 -4.46 -13.23
N LEU A 100 1.74 -4.57 -14.26
CA LEU A 100 2.18 -4.52 -15.65
C LEU A 100 2.79 -3.17 -15.99
N GLY A 101 2.14 -2.07 -15.61
CA GLY A 101 2.67 -0.72 -15.82
C GLY A 101 4.04 -0.51 -15.17
N LEU A 102 4.21 -0.98 -13.93
CA LEU A 102 5.49 -0.95 -13.23
C LEU A 102 6.54 -1.82 -13.91
N ALA A 103 6.18 -3.02 -14.37
CA ALA A 103 7.08 -3.92 -15.09
C ALA A 103 7.57 -3.30 -16.41
N LEU A 104 6.69 -2.71 -17.20
CA LEU A 104 7.04 -2.02 -18.45
C LEU A 104 8.01 -0.85 -18.22
N PHE A 105 7.81 -0.10 -17.14
CA PHE A 105 8.73 0.96 -16.74
C PHE A 105 10.08 0.41 -16.30
N SER A 106 10.10 -0.62 -15.45
CA SER A 106 11.34 -1.20 -14.90
C SER A 106 12.20 -1.93 -15.94
N THR A 107 11.60 -2.47 -16.99
CA THR A 107 12.31 -3.06 -18.13
C THR A 107 12.91 -2.03 -19.09
N GLY A 108 12.62 -0.75 -18.90
CA GLY A 108 13.10 0.31 -19.77
C GLY A 108 12.36 0.41 -21.13
N LEU A 109 11.33 -0.42 -21.35
CA LEU A 109 10.50 -0.35 -22.57
C LEU A 109 9.78 1.00 -22.70
N VAL A 110 9.42 1.61 -21.57
CA VAL A 110 8.85 2.95 -21.48
C VAL A 110 9.73 3.78 -20.55
N ALA A 111 10.61 4.58 -21.12
CA ALA A 111 11.48 5.47 -20.36
C ALA A 111 10.80 6.84 -20.18
N LEU A 112 10.48 7.19 -18.95
CA LEU A 112 10.04 8.53 -18.59
C LEU A 112 11.16 9.26 -17.86
N PRO A 113 11.64 10.40 -18.34
CA PRO A 113 12.84 11.07 -17.82
C PRO A 113 12.59 11.89 -16.55
N PHE A 114 11.65 11.46 -15.67
CA PHE A 114 11.36 12.14 -14.41
C PHE A 114 11.16 11.16 -13.26
N ALA A 115 11.46 11.62 -12.02
CA ALA A 115 11.46 10.79 -10.81
C ALA A 115 10.10 10.13 -10.48
N GLY A 116 9.00 10.61 -11.03
CA GLY A 116 7.65 10.06 -10.85
C GLY A 116 7.21 9.05 -11.91
N GLY A 117 8.07 8.69 -12.87
CA GLY A 117 7.70 7.86 -14.02
C GLY A 117 7.13 6.49 -13.63
N ALA A 118 7.74 5.84 -12.65
CA ALA A 118 7.25 4.56 -12.12
C ALA A 118 5.84 4.68 -11.54
N LEU A 119 5.58 5.72 -10.73
CA LEU A 119 4.27 5.97 -10.13
C LEU A 119 3.21 6.22 -11.22
N LEU A 120 3.54 7.05 -12.20
CA LEU A 120 2.63 7.36 -13.29
C LEU A 120 2.29 6.13 -14.12
N MET A 121 3.28 5.31 -14.47
CA MET A 121 3.06 4.06 -15.22
C MET A 121 2.23 3.05 -14.42
N THR A 122 2.45 2.95 -13.13
CA THR A 122 1.65 2.09 -12.24
C THR A 122 0.19 2.56 -12.18
N CYS A 123 -0.05 3.86 -12.04
CA CYS A 123 -1.40 4.43 -12.04
C CYS A 123 -2.11 4.25 -13.39
N LEU A 124 -1.41 4.52 -14.50
CA LEU A 124 -1.97 4.34 -15.85
C LEU A 124 -2.30 2.89 -16.13
N GLY A 125 -1.42 1.95 -15.77
CA GLY A 125 -1.66 0.52 -15.93
C GLY A 125 -2.90 0.05 -15.16
N GLY A 126 -3.04 0.47 -13.92
CA GLY A 126 -4.23 0.17 -13.11
C GLY A 126 -5.52 0.77 -13.67
N ALA A 127 -5.46 2.03 -14.13
CA ALA A 127 -6.60 2.72 -14.72
C ALA A 127 -7.05 2.07 -16.03
N LEU A 128 -6.11 1.74 -16.92
CA LEU A 128 -6.39 1.06 -18.18
C LEU A 128 -7.01 -0.32 -17.96
N ALA A 129 -6.49 -1.10 -17.00
CA ALA A 129 -7.07 -2.39 -16.68
C ALA A 129 -8.51 -2.26 -16.15
N TRP A 130 -8.77 -1.27 -15.28
CA TRP A 130 -10.11 -1.00 -14.79
C TRP A 130 -11.07 -0.61 -15.93
N ILE A 131 -10.67 0.31 -16.82
CA ILE A 131 -11.48 0.75 -17.96
C ILE A 131 -11.79 -0.43 -18.89
N THR A 132 -10.80 -1.28 -19.19
CA THR A 132 -11.01 -2.46 -20.06
C THR A 132 -11.99 -3.46 -19.45
N VAL A 133 -11.85 -3.79 -18.17
CA VAL A 133 -12.77 -4.71 -17.49
C VAL A 133 -14.19 -4.14 -17.44
N PHE A 134 -14.32 -2.83 -17.14
CA PHE A 134 -15.61 -2.18 -17.07
C PHE A 134 -16.31 -2.10 -18.42
N SER A 135 -15.58 -1.74 -19.49
CA SER A 135 -16.12 -1.66 -20.84
C SER A 135 -16.56 -3.02 -21.40
N LEU A 136 -15.78 -4.06 -21.14
CA LEU A 136 -16.13 -5.42 -21.56
C LEU A 136 -17.31 -5.99 -20.74
N GLY A 137 -17.34 -5.72 -19.44
CA GLY A 137 -18.44 -6.16 -18.56
C GLY A 137 -19.76 -5.46 -18.87
N GLY A 138 -19.73 -4.16 -19.18
CA GLY A 138 -20.91 -3.38 -19.55
C GLY A 138 -21.47 -3.75 -20.94
N ALA A 139 -20.60 -4.20 -21.87
CA ALA A 139 -21.04 -4.64 -23.19
C ALA A 139 -21.77 -5.99 -23.19
N TRP A 140 -21.71 -6.74 -22.09
CA TRP A 140 -22.30 -8.08 -21.96
C TRP A 140 -23.57 -8.10 -21.07
N SER A 141 -24.09 -6.95 -20.65
CA SER A 141 -25.42 -6.92 -20.06
C SER A 141 -26.44 -7.21 -21.16
N PRO A 142 -27.17 -8.35 -21.12
CA PRO A 142 -28.25 -8.57 -22.05
C PRO A 142 -29.28 -7.47 -21.82
N THR A 143 -29.52 -6.62 -22.83
CA THR A 143 -30.71 -5.80 -22.89
C THR A 143 -31.89 -6.74 -22.88
N THR A 144 -32.44 -7.02 -21.71
CA THR A 144 -33.78 -7.63 -21.60
C THR A 144 -34.75 -6.58 -22.11
N ALA A 145 -35.11 -6.74 -23.37
CA ALA A 145 -36.29 -6.13 -23.95
C ALA A 145 -37.54 -6.77 -23.33
#